data_ba4769b42e80817dd4d595aa13f18f93
#
_entry.id   ba4769b42e80817dd4d595aa13f18f93
#
_cell.length_a   1.000
_cell.length_b   1.000
_cell.length_c   1.000
_cell.angle_alpha   90.00
_cell.angle_beta   90.00
_cell.angle_gamma   90.00
#
_symmetry.space_group_name_H-M   'P 1'
#
loop_
_entity.id
_entity.type
_entity.pdbx_description
1 polymer ?
#
loop_
_entity_poly.entity_id
_entity_poly.type
_entity_poly.pdbx_seq_one_letter_code
_entity_poly.pdbx_strand_id
1 'polypeptide(L)'
;YMPEIYRQLNETQQKLEDHYSDMQDMEFTIQEGKLWLLQTRNGKRTGAAMVKIACDMLREGRISEKQALNRIDAGKLDELLHPIFDKAAIKAAKVLAKGLPASPGAATGQVVFFADEAAKYPASILVRVETSPEDLEGMHIARGILTARGGMTSHAAVVARGMGKCCVSGAGAVKVNYKT
;
A
#
# COMPACT_ATOMS: atom_id res chain seq x y z
N TYR A 1 13.34 19.69 24.86
CA TYR A 1 12.98 18.37 25.41
C TYR A 1 12.05 18.57 26.61
N MET A 2 10.90 17.88 26.65
CA MET A 2 9.84 18.06 27.65
C MET A 2 9.47 16.70 28.26
N PRO A 3 10.29 16.15 29.19
CA PRO A 3 10.12 14.79 29.69
C PRO A 3 8.80 14.58 30.44
N GLU A 4 8.31 15.57 31.17
CA GLU A 4 7.05 15.50 31.89
C GLU A 4 5.84 15.40 30.94
N ILE A 5 5.83 16.21 29.87
CA ILE A 5 4.79 16.12 28.83
C ILE A 5 4.83 14.77 28.12
N TYR A 6 6.02 14.24 27.84
CA TYR A 6 6.17 12.92 27.24
C TYR A 6 5.62 11.81 28.17
N ARG A 7 5.88 11.90 29.48
CA ARG A 7 5.31 10.96 30.46
C ARG A 7 3.78 11.03 30.46
N GLN A 8 3.20 12.23 30.50
CA GLN A 8 1.75 12.42 30.47
C GLN A 8 1.12 11.88 29.16
N LEU A 9 1.79 12.09 28.02
CA LEU A 9 1.35 11.57 26.73
C LEU A 9 1.31 10.04 26.72
N ASN A 10 2.38 9.40 27.21
CA ASN A 10 2.45 7.93 27.32
C ASN A 10 1.39 7.36 28.27
N GLU A 11 1.19 7.97 29.43
CA GLU A 11 0.15 7.55 30.38
C GLU A 11 -1.25 7.67 29.76
N THR A 12 -1.48 8.73 28.99
CA THR A 12 -2.73 8.93 28.28
C THR A 12 -2.94 7.92 27.16
N GLN A 13 -1.89 7.64 26.39
CA GLN A 13 -1.92 6.58 25.37
C GLN A 13 -2.31 5.25 25.97
N GLN A 14 -1.66 4.84 27.07
CA GLN A 14 -1.96 3.57 27.74
C GLN A 14 -3.43 3.51 28.22
N LYS A 15 -3.92 4.58 28.83
CA LYS A 15 -5.33 4.66 29.27
C LYS A 15 -6.31 4.52 28.11
N LEU A 16 -6.02 5.15 26.99
CA LEU A 16 -6.87 5.07 25.79
C LEU A 16 -6.83 3.67 25.17
N GLU A 17 -5.65 3.09 25.04
CA GLU A 17 -5.49 1.72 24.52
C GLU A 17 -6.18 0.68 25.42
N ASP A 18 -6.10 0.83 26.73
CA ASP A 18 -6.80 -0.04 27.69
C ASP A 18 -8.33 0.14 27.57
N HIS A 19 -8.80 1.39 27.47
CA HIS A 19 -10.23 1.68 27.39
C HIS A 19 -10.86 1.19 26.09
N TYR A 20 -10.23 1.48 24.94
CA TYR A 20 -10.73 1.06 23.63
C TYR A 20 -10.30 -0.36 23.26
N SER A 21 -9.40 -0.94 24.04
CA SER A 21 -8.72 -2.20 23.74
C SER A 21 -8.09 -2.22 22.34
N ASP A 22 -7.72 -1.07 21.76
CA ASP A 22 -7.13 -0.92 20.43
C ASP A 22 -6.19 0.28 20.40
N MET A 23 -5.24 0.27 19.44
CA MET A 23 -4.35 1.39 19.16
C MET A 23 -5.16 2.63 18.76
N GLN A 24 -4.82 3.76 19.35
CA GLN A 24 -5.50 5.03 19.10
C GLN A 24 -4.60 6.03 18.37
N ASP A 25 -5.18 6.74 17.43
CA ASP A 25 -4.61 7.92 16.79
C ASP A 25 -5.04 9.15 17.63
N MET A 26 -4.08 9.89 18.14
CA MET A 26 -4.32 11.01 19.05
C MET A 26 -3.84 12.32 18.47
N GLU A 27 -4.69 13.34 18.55
CA GLU A 27 -4.32 14.73 18.26
C GLU A 27 -4.17 15.49 19.57
N PHE A 28 -3.06 16.21 19.75
CA PHE A 28 -2.79 16.96 20.94
C PHE A 28 -2.04 18.29 20.63
N THR A 29 -2.06 19.19 21.58
CA THR A 29 -1.22 20.39 21.56
C THR A 29 -0.57 20.61 22.93
N ILE A 30 0.49 21.41 22.93
CA ILE A 30 1.15 21.84 24.17
C ILE A 30 1.06 23.36 24.23
N GLN A 31 0.42 23.86 25.27
CA GLN A 31 0.27 25.29 25.51
C GLN A 31 0.63 25.59 26.96
N GLU A 32 1.47 26.59 27.20
CA GLU A 32 1.93 27.02 28.54
C GLU A 32 2.45 25.87 29.41
N GLY A 33 3.20 24.94 28.80
CA GLY A 33 3.77 23.75 29.45
C GLY A 33 2.75 22.68 29.86
N LYS A 34 1.51 22.74 29.37
CA LYS A 34 0.47 21.73 29.60
C LYS A 34 0.14 20.98 28.34
N LEU A 35 -0.12 19.67 28.48
CA LEU A 35 -0.61 18.80 27.42
C LEU A 35 -2.13 18.93 27.32
N TRP A 36 -2.63 19.15 26.12
CA TRP A 36 -4.05 19.20 25.79
C TRP A 36 -4.36 18.18 24.73
N LEU A 37 -5.23 17.22 25.05
CA LEU A 37 -5.77 16.28 24.04
C LEU A 37 -6.92 16.97 23.31
N LEU A 38 -6.84 16.91 21.99
CA LEU A 38 -7.85 17.52 21.12
C LEU A 38 -8.82 16.47 20.57
N GLN A 39 -8.30 15.32 20.15
CA GLN A 39 -9.10 14.25 19.56
C GLN A 39 -8.42 12.90 19.73
N THR A 40 -9.21 11.83 19.83
CA THR A 40 -8.79 10.45 19.67
C THR A 40 -9.70 9.71 18.70
N ARG A 41 -9.15 8.77 17.95
CA ARG A 41 -9.90 7.91 17.02
C ARG A 41 -9.17 6.59 16.82
N ASN A 42 -9.89 5.58 16.35
CA ASN A 42 -9.25 4.32 15.95
C ASN A 42 -8.28 4.58 14.80
N GLY A 43 -7.03 4.17 14.98
CA GLY A 43 -5.97 4.40 14.01
C GLY A 43 -6.22 3.64 12.71
N LYS A 44 -6.21 4.37 11.58
CA LYS A 44 -6.19 3.74 10.26
C LYS A 44 -4.84 3.06 10.07
N ARG A 45 -4.85 1.86 9.46
CA ARG A 45 -3.64 1.02 9.37
C ARG A 45 -3.57 0.24 8.06
N THR A 46 -2.36 0.05 7.55
CA THR A 46 -2.07 -0.88 6.45
C THR A 46 -2.18 -2.33 6.93
N GLY A 47 -2.20 -3.30 6.01
CA GLY A 47 -2.21 -4.72 6.37
C GLY A 47 -1.05 -5.11 7.28
N ALA A 48 0.16 -4.64 7.01
CA ALA A 48 1.34 -4.90 7.84
C ALA A 48 1.21 -4.32 9.26
N ALA A 49 0.74 -3.06 9.37
CA ALA A 49 0.50 -2.44 10.67
C ALA A 49 -0.60 -3.15 11.46
N MET A 50 -1.66 -3.60 10.80
CA MET A 50 -2.75 -4.35 11.40
C MET A 50 -2.27 -5.63 12.06
N VAL A 51 -1.48 -6.44 11.36
CA VAL A 51 -0.92 -7.69 11.90
C VAL A 51 0.03 -7.39 13.06
N LYS A 52 0.93 -6.40 12.89
CA LYS A 52 1.88 -6.03 13.94
C LYS A 52 1.18 -5.57 15.21
N ILE A 53 0.20 -4.68 15.11
CA ILE A 53 -0.58 -4.18 16.25
C ILE A 53 -1.31 -5.32 16.97
N ALA A 54 -1.99 -6.20 16.22
CA ALA A 54 -2.68 -7.34 16.81
C ALA A 54 -1.71 -8.27 17.59
N CYS A 55 -0.53 -8.55 17.01
CA CYS A 55 0.50 -9.37 17.67
C CYS A 55 1.11 -8.67 18.89
N ASP A 56 1.38 -7.38 18.82
CA ASP A 56 1.96 -6.64 19.94
C ASP A 56 0.99 -6.56 21.11
N MET A 57 -0.29 -6.19 20.87
CA MET A 57 -1.33 -6.13 21.89
C MET A 57 -1.61 -7.50 22.53
N LEU A 58 -1.51 -8.60 21.76
CA LEU A 58 -1.60 -9.96 22.30
C LEU A 58 -0.42 -10.26 23.22
N ARG A 59 0.81 -9.94 22.81
CA ARG A 59 2.02 -10.15 23.64
C ARG A 59 2.01 -9.32 24.92
N GLU A 60 1.44 -8.13 24.86
CA GLU A 60 1.24 -7.24 26.01
C GLU A 60 0.09 -7.68 26.92
N GLY A 61 -0.65 -8.75 26.56
CA GLY A 61 -1.79 -9.24 27.33
C GLY A 61 -3.02 -8.33 27.32
N ARG A 62 -3.09 -7.35 26.40
CA ARG A 62 -4.20 -6.40 26.29
C ARG A 62 -5.42 -6.97 25.57
N ILE A 63 -5.22 -7.97 24.74
CA ILE A 63 -6.26 -8.68 24.01
C ILE A 63 -6.01 -10.19 23.99
N SER A 64 -7.07 -10.98 23.87
CA SER A 64 -6.99 -12.43 23.71
C SER A 64 -6.64 -12.82 22.26
N GLU A 65 -6.20 -14.06 22.04
CA GLU A 65 -5.95 -14.63 20.70
C GLU A 65 -7.17 -14.50 19.78
N LYS A 66 -8.36 -14.80 20.30
CA LYS A 66 -9.62 -14.66 19.56
C LYS A 66 -9.86 -13.21 19.11
N GLN A 67 -9.60 -12.25 19.99
CA GLN A 67 -9.72 -10.83 19.66
C GLN A 67 -8.67 -10.40 18.63
N ALA A 68 -7.43 -10.87 18.77
CA ALA A 68 -6.36 -10.60 17.80
C ALA A 68 -6.73 -11.10 16.40
N LEU A 69 -7.21 -12.34 16.29
CA LEU A 69 -7.67 -12.94 15.03
C LEU A 69 -8.84 -12.16 14.41
N ASN A 70 -9.84 -11.78 15.22
CA ASN A 70 -11.01 -11.05 14.73
C ASN A 70 -10.68 -9.63 14.21
N ARG A 71 -9.53 -9.09 14.54
CA ARG A 71 -9.06 -7.77 14.07
C ARG A 71 -8.33 -7.82 12.75
N ILE A 72 -7.98 -9.02 12.30
CA ILE A 72 -7.26 -9.22 11.06
C ILE A 72 -8.28 -9.32 9.91
N ASP A 73 -8.29 -8.29 9.07
CA ASP A 73 -9.05 -8.28 7.84
C ASP A 73 -8.32 -9.14 6.79
N ALA A 74 -8.95 -10.25 6.39
CA ALA A 74 -8.38 -11.19 5.43
C ALA A 74 -8.05 -10.52 4.08
N GLY A 75 -8.86 -9.55 3.64
CA GLY A 75 -8.60 -8.80 2.42
C GLY A 75 -7.30 -7.98 2.46
N LYS A 76 -6.91 -7.51 3.66
CA LYS A 76 -5.64 -6.80 3.84
C LYS A 76 -4.44 -7.73 4.01
N LEU A 77 -4.65 -9.01 4.33
CA LEU A 77 -3.56 -10.00 4.36
C LEU A 77 -3.04 -10.29 2.95
N ASP A 78 -3.91 -10.29 1.96
CA ASP A 78 -3.53 -10.50 0.57
C ASP A 78 -2.47 -9.49 0.11
N GLU A 79 -2.56 -8.23 0.57
CA GLU A 79 -1.55 -7.20 0.29
C GLU A 79 -0.13 -7.61 0.75
N LEU A 80 -0.01 -8.42 1.82
CA LEU A 80 1.27 -8.85 2.39
C LEU A 80 1.92 -10.00 1.63
N LEU A 81 1.16 -10.69 0.79
CA LEU A 81 1.64 -11.81 -0.04
C LEU A 81 2.26 -11.33 -1.35
N HIS A 82 2.07 -10.07 -1.70
CA HIS A 82 2.63 -9.50 -2.91
C HIS A 82 4.08 -9.01 -2.71
N PRO A 83 4.92 -9.08 -3.76
CA PRO A 83 6.25 -8.51 -3.74
C PRO A 83 6.23 -7.02 -3.40
N ILE A 84 7.20 -6.57 -2.63
CA ILE A 84 7.41 -5.15 -2.31
C ILE A 84 8.84 -4.74 -2.66
N PHE A 85 9.04 -3.47 -2.96
CA PHE A 85 10.39 -2.94 -3.13
C PHE A 85 11.09 -2.76 -1.78
N ASP A 86 12.41 -2.90 -1.78
CA ASP A 86 13.23 -2.52 -0.63
C ASP A 86 13.03 -1.04 -0.28
N LYS A 87 12.88 -0.74 1.02
CA LYS A 87 12.59 0.62 1.50
C LYS A 87 13.71 1.62 1.23
N ALA A 88 14.98 1.16 1.29
CA ALA A 88 16.12 2.01 1.02
C ALA A 88 16.23 2.31 -0.48
N ALA A 89 15.97 1.29 -1.31
CA ALA A 89 15.92 1.45 -2.77
C ALA A 89 14.83 2.44 -3.21
N ILE A 90 13.62 2.38 -2.62
CA ILE A 90 12.55 3.35 -2.91
C ILE A 90 12.97 4.78 -2.58
N LYS A 91 13.64 4.99 -1.43
CA LYS A 91 14.09 6.33 -1.01
C LYS A 91 15.17 6.90 -1.94
N ALA A 92 16.01 6.04 -2.49
CA ALA A 92 17.07 6.44 -3.42
C ALA A 92 16.57 6.59 -4.87
N ALA A 93 15.44 5.99 -5.22
CA ALA A 93 14.93 5.99 -6.58
C ALA A 93 14.35 7.34 -6.99
N LYS A 94 14.61 7.73 -8.24
CA LYS A 94 13.94 8.88 -8.86
C LYS A 94 12.53 8.47 -9.27
N VAL A 95 11.51 9.12 -8.72
CA VAL A 95 10.13 8.94 -9.14
C VAL A 95 9.93 9.59 -10.51
N LEU A 96 9.59 8.80 -11.53
CA LEU A 96 9.34 9.28 -12.89
C LEU A 96 7.89 9.73 -13.09
N ALA A 97 6.94 8.98 -12.52
CA ALA A 97 5.51 9.29 -12.58
C ALA A 97 4.78 8.68 -11.39
N LYS A 98 3.57 9.14 -11.14
CA LYS A 98 2.63 8.58 -10.17
C LYS A 98 1.35 8.20 -10.90
N GLY A 99 0.75 7.09 -10.48
CA GLY A 99 -0.54 6.60 -10.95
C GLY A 99 -1.35 5.97 -9.83
N LEU A 100 -2.49 5.41 -10.17
CA LEU A 100 -3.38 4.72 -9.23
C LEU A 100 -2.88 3.30 -8.98
N PRO A 101 -2.85 2.82 -7.72
CA PRO A 101 -2.46 1.44 -7.39
C PRO A 101 -3.60 0.48 -7.76
N ALA A 102 -3.71 0.16 -9.04
CA ALA A 102 -4.83 -0.59 -9.59
C ALA A 102 -4.82 -2.07 -9.21
N SER A 103 -3.64 -2.65 -9.02
CA SER A 103 -3.45 -3.99 -8.46
C SER A 103 -2.17 -4.01 -7.63
N PRO A 104 -2.16 -4.69 -6.46
CA PRO A 104 -1.04 -4.66 -5.52
C PRO A 104 0.23 -5.32 -6.08
N GLY A 105 1.36 -5.05 -5.40
CA GLY A 105 2.65 -5.64 -5.69
C GLY A 105 3.69 -4.66 -6.19
N ALA A 106 4.86 -5.21 -6.52
CA ALA A 106 5.99 -4.50 -7.10
C ALA A 106 6.56 -5.32 -8.25
N ALA A 107 6.90 -4.67 -9.34
CA ALA A 107 7.49 -5.32 -10.49
C ALA A 107 8.63 -4.48 -11.08
N THR A 108 9.65 -5.17 -11.54
CA THR A 108 10.78 -4.59 -12.28
C THR A 108 10.99 -5.38 -13.57
N GLY A 109 11.43 -4.70 -14.60
CA GLY A 109 11.70 -5.37 -15.87
C GLY A 109 11.94 -4.40 -17.00
N GLN A 110 12.21 -4.98 -18.18
CA GLN A 110 12.33 -4.21 -19.41
C GLN A 110 10.96 -3.64 -19.83
N VAL A 111 10.94 -2.38 -20.24
CA VAL A 111 9.72 -1.78 -20.78
C VAL A 111 9.44 -2.36 -22.16
N VAL A 112 8.21 -2.80 -22.38
CA VAL A 112 7.68 -3.24 -23.66
C VAL A 112 6.37 -2.50 -23.94
N PHE A 113 6.11 -2.21 -25.20
CA PHE A 113 4.94 -1.42 -25.62
C PHE A 113 3.86 -2.25 -26.30
N PHE A 114 4.19 -3.45 -26.75
CA PHE A 114 3.27 -4.34 -27.44
C PHE A 114 3.19 -5.70 -26.73
N ALA A 115 2.01 -6.32 -26.79
CA ALA A 115 1.75 -7.58 -26.11
C ALA A 115 2.67 -8.72 -26.59
N ASP A 116 2.96 -8.78 -27.88
CA ASP A 116 3.84 -9.77 -28.51
C ASP A 116 5.32 -9.59 -28.12
N GLU A 117 5.73 -8.38 -27.74
CA GLU A 117 7.07 -8.15 -27.21
C GLU A 117 7.28 -8.75 -25.82
N ALA A 118 6.21 -8.83 -25.00
CA ALA A 118 6.27 -9.42 -23.67
C ALA A 118 6.71 -10.89 -23.72
N ALA A 119 6.34 -11.62 -24.76
CA ALA A 119 6.77 -13.02 -24.97
C ALA A 119 8.29 -13.14 -25.17
N LYS A 120 8.92 -12.15 -25.77
CA LYS A 120 10.38 -12.11 -25.99
C LYS A 120 11.16 -11.73 -24.74
N TYR A 121 10.51 -11.01 -23.81
CA TYR A 121 11.11 -10.49 -22.58
C TYR A 121 10.29 -10.91 -21.36
N PRO A 122 10.46 -12.13 -20.83
CA PRO A 122 9.65 -12.64 -19.70
C PRO A 122 9.73 -11.80 -18.43
N ALA A 123 10.78 -10.99 -18.28
CA ALA A 123 10.93 -10.02 -17.20
C ALA A 123 10.60 -8.61 -17.72
N SER A 124 9.38 -8.39 -18.21
CA SER A 124 8.95 -7.13 -18.79
C SER A 124 7.89 -6.40 -17.98
N ILE A 125 7.79 -5.11 -18.22
CA ILE A 125 6.69 -4.24 -17.80
C ILE A 125 5.98 -3.78 -19.07
N LEU A 126 4.71 -4.16 -19.21
CA LEU A 126 3.89 -3.74 -20.33
C LEU A 126 3.39 -2.31 -20.09
N VAL A 127 3.80 -1.39 -20.96
CA VAL A 127 3.46 0.03 -20.86
C VAL A 127 2.56 0.41 -22.03
N ARG A 128 1.34 0.84 -21.74
CA ARG A 128 0.34 1.22 -22.74
C ARG A 128 -0.26 2.59 -22.42
N VAL A 129 -0.84 3.24 -23.42
CA VAL A 129 -1.74 4.38 -23.15
C VAL A 129 -2.97 3.87 -22.39
N GLU A 130 -3.62 2.85 -22.93
CA GLU A 130 -4.69 2.05 -22.31
C GLU A 130 -4.53 0.61 -22.82
N THR A 131 -4.95 -0.38 -22.03
CA THR A 131 -5.00 -1.77 -22.51
C THR A 131 -6.34 -2.10 -23.13
N SER A 132 -6.31 -3.00 -24.12
CA SER A 132 -7.47 -3.58 -24.78
C SER A 132 -7.51 -5.10 -24.60
N PRO A 133 -8.59 -5.81 -24.98
CA PRO A 133 -8.64 -7.25 -24.95
C PRO A 133 -7.51 -7.94 -25.73
N GLU A 134 -6.99 -7.30 -26.76
CA GLU A 134 -5.86 -7.81 -27.57
C GLU A 134 -4.54 -7.84 -26.78
N ASP A 135 -4.44 -7.07 -25.69
CA ASP A 135 -3.26 -7.04 -24.83
C ASP A 135 -3.23 -8.17 -23.77
N LEU A 136 -4.28 -9.00 -23.64
CA LEU A 136 -4.44 -10.00 -22.59
C LEU A 136 -3.25 -10.95 -22.46
N GLU A 137 -2.74 -11.46 -23.57
CA GLU A 137 -1.59 -12.37 -23.58
C GLU A 137 -0.33 -11.67 -23.03
N GLY A 138 -0.05 -10.46 -23.50
CA GLY A 138 1.07 -9.66 -23.00
C GLY A 138 0.94 -9.30 -21.53
N MET A 139 -0.27 -8.98 -21.07
CA MET A 139 -0.57 -8.72 -19.67
C MET A 139 -0.33 -9.96 -18.80
N HIS A 140 -0.62 -11.15 -19.31
CA HIS A 140 -0.38 -12.40 -18.60
C HIS A 140 1.12 -12.72 -18.48
N ILE A 141 1.91 -12.46 -19.52
CA ILE A 141 3.36 -12.74 -19.54
C ILE A 141 4.14 -11.69 -18.73
N ALA A 142 3.83 -10.41 -18.90
CA ALA A 142 4.51 -9.32 -18.22
C ALA A 142 4.49 -9.46 -16.69
N ARG A 143 5.53 -9.00 -16.01
CA ARG A 143 5.59 -8.95 -14.55
C ARG A 143 4.72 -7.85 -13.95
N GLY A 144 4.53 -6.77 -14.70
CA GLY A 144 3.71 -5.64 -14.27
C GLY A 144 3.14 -4.88 -15.45
N ILE A 145 2.14 -4.08 -15.16
CA ILE A 145 1.38 -3.31 -16.15
C ILE A 145 1.37 -1.85 -15.72
N LEU A 146 1.67 -0.96 -16.66
CA LEU A 146 1.58 0.49 -16.48
C LEU A 146 0.73 1.08 -17.59
N THR A 147 -0.29 1.86 -17.22
CA THR A 147 -1.05 2.62 -18.21
C THR A 147 -1.00 4.12 -17.95
N ALA A 148 -0.88 4.91 -19.02
CA ALA A 148 -0.90 6.36 -18.96
C ALA A 148 -2.31 6.89 -18.62
N ARG A 149 -3.36 6.18 -19.06
CA ARG A 149 -4.77 6.50 -18.81
C ARG A 149 -5.47 5.33 -18.12
N GLY A 150 -6.68 5.60 -17.64
CA GLY A 150 -7.54 4.62 -16.98
C GLY A 150 -7.60 4.82 -15.47
N GLY A 151 -8.72 4.41 -14.90
CA GLY A 151 -9.01 4.43 -13.46
C GLY A 151 -8.96 3.05 -12.83
N MET A 152 -9.43 2.94 -11.59
CA MET A 152 -9.52 1.69 -10.84
C MET A 152 -10.48 0.66 -11.45
N THR A 153 -11.35 1.07 -12.35
CA THR A 153 -12.31 0.23 -13.09
C THR A 153 -11.95 0.07 -14.58
N SER A 154 -10.78 0.56 -15.00
CA SER A 154 -10.31 0.37 -16.38
C SER A 154 -10.04 -1.10 -16.71
N HIS A 155 -9.99 -1.45 -17.98
CA HIS A 155 -9.64 -2.79 -18.45
C HIS A 155 -8.33 -3.29 -17.82
N ALA A 156 -7.27 -2.45 -17.84
CA ALA A 156 -5.99 -2.80 -17.22
C ALA A 156 -6.14 -3.15 -15.73
N ALA A 157 -6.89 -2.33 -14.98
CA ALA A 157 -7.07 -2.50 -13.55
C ALA A 157 -7.85 -3.78 -13.19
N VAL A 158 -8.94 -4.05 -13.91
CA VAL A 158 -9.80 -5.22 -13.66
C VAL A 158 -9.06 -6.52 -14.01
N VAL A 159 -8.46 -6.56 -15.20
CA VAL A 159 -7.76 -7.74 -15.69
C VAL A 159 -6.51 -8.03 -14.84
N ALA A 160 -5.71 -7.01 -14.53
CA ALA A 160 -4.51 -7.19 -13.69
C ALA A 160 -4.84 -7.76 -12.31
N ARG A 161 -5.92 -7.29 -11.67
CA ARG A 161 -6.40 -7.88 -10.40
C ARG A 161 -6.81 -9.33 -10.55
N GLY A 162 -7.56 -9.65 -11.60
CA GLY A 162 -7.96 -11.04 -11.89
C GLY A 162 -6.78 -11.97 -12.13
N MET A 163 -5.67 -11.46 -12.66
CA MET A 163 -4.43 -12.19 -12.92
C MET A 163 -3.45 -12.17 -11.74
N GLY A 164 -3.70 -11.41 -10.68
CA GLY A 164 -2.74 -11.19 -9.58
C GLY A 164 -1.47 -10.45 -10.02
N LYS A 165 -1.55 -9.61 -11.05
CA LYS A 165 -0.41 -8.86 -11.61
C LYS A 165 -0.35 -7.45 -11.05
N CYS A 166 0.84 -6.99 -10.68
CA CYS A 166 1.07 -5.60 -10.28
C CYS A 166 0.64 -4.64 -11.40
N CYS A 167 -0.17 -3.64 -11.05
CA CYS A 167 -0.66 -2.68 -12.03
C CYS A 167 -0.73 -1.27 -11.47
N VAL A 168 -0.16 -0.34 -12.22
CA VAL A 168 -0.32 1.11 -12.01
C VAL A 168 -1.10 1.68 -13.19
N SER A 169 -2.28 2.24 -12.92
CA SER A 169 -3.15 2.84 -13.93
C SER A 169 -3.16 4.36 -13.83
N GLY A 170 -3.42 5.03 -14.96
CA GLY A 170 -3.64 6.48 -14.96
C GLY A 170 -2.40 7.31 -14.62
N ALA A 171 -1.21 6.84 -14.98
CA ALA A 171 0.03 7.57 -14.81
C ALA A 171 0.18 8.66 -15.91
N GLY A 172 -0.66 9.69 -15.85
CA GLY A 172 -0.83 10.71 -16.91
C GLY A 172 0.42 11.53 -17.26
N ALA A 173 1.44 11.51 -16.40
CA ALA A 173 2.74 12.13 -16.71
C ALA A 173 3.56 11.29 -17.70
N VAL A 174 3.24 10.01 -17.89
CA VAL A 174 3.89 9.10 -18.85
C VAL A 174 3.30 9.36 -20.25
N LYS A 175 4.16 9.74 -21.18
CA LYS A 175 3.80 9.86 -22.59
C LYS A 175 4.30 8.65 -23.34
N VAL A 176 3.40 7.84 -23.87
CA VAL A 176 3.73 6.65 -24.66
C VAL A 176 3.72 7.04 -26.14
N ASN A 177 4.84 6.83 -26.82
CA ASN A 177 4.96 7.04 -28.26
C ASN A 177 5.29 5.69 -28.93
N TYR A 178 4.36 5.16 -29.70
CA TYR A 178 4.52 3.87 -30.40
C TYR A 178 5.30 3.97 -31.73
N LYS A 179 5.76 5.17 -32.11
CA LYS A 179 6.40 5.41 -33.43
C LYS A 179 7.91 5.58 -33.36
N THR A 180 8.50 5.59 -32.16
CA THR A 180 9.94 5.78 -31.97
C THR A 180 10.55 4.68 -31.14
#